data_1b711b4e9c2f5dfdb9c916b35499df52
#
_entry.id   1b711b4e9c2f5dfdb9c916b35499df52
#
_cell.length_a   1.000
_cell.length_b   1.000
_cell.length_c   1.000
_cell.angle_alpha   90.00
_cell.angle_beta   90.00
_cell.angle_gamma   90.00
#
_symmetry.space_group_name_H-M   'P 1'
#
loop_
_entity.id
_entity.type
_entity.pdbx_description
1 polymer ?
#
loop_
_entity_poly.entity_id
_entity_poly.type
_entity_poly.pdbx_seq_one_letter_code
_entity_poly.pdbx_strand_id
1 'polypeptide(L)'
;TLILTNKALEAVEAAKDLARQRRHALLEPHHVATTLFSDPNTFSSRVLKSAGGDAALLHAELRKELRRLPRGDNDNVPQSAILEDTYKRILREVSGSKGTVAHLLIALLDDEPLKKCIPKAGTTIESVRTATKKAAKAAGVDDASEVFDALNLYAIELVERAEHGALDPVIGRDSEIRR
;
A
#
# COMPACT_ATOMS: atom_id res chain seq x y z
N THR A 1 -1.98 1.91 -22.36
CA THR A 1 -1.81 0.81 -21.39
C THR A 1 -1.22 1.38 -20.12
N LEU A 2 -1.79 1.05 -18.94
CA LEU A 2 -1.23 1.44 -17.64
C LEU A 2 0.03 0.61 -17.38
N ILE A 3 1.14 1.29 -17.11
CA ILE A 3 2.39 0.68 -16.66
C ILE A 3 2.51 0.95 -15.17
N LEU A 4 2.72 -0.10 -14.38
CA LEU A 4 2.89 0.00 -12.93
C LEU A 4 4.38 -0.10 -12.54
N THR A 5 4.74 0.49 -11.41
CA THR A 5 6.04 0.23 -10.77
C THR A 5 6.10 -1.21 -10.25
N ASN A 6 7.29 -1.72 -9.95
CA ASN A 6 7.46 -3.10 -9.48
C ASN A 6 6.63 -3.39 -8.23
N LYS A 7 6.64 -2.49 -7.24
CA LYS A 7 5.85 -2.64 -6.00
C LYS A 7 4.33 -2.63 -6.25
N ALA A 8 3.87 -1.76 -7.15
CA ALA A 8 2.46 -1.72 -7.51
C ALA A 8 2.05 -2.98 -8.28
N LEU A 9 2.92 -3.49 -9.16
CA LEU A 9 2.70 -4.74 -9.88
C LEU A 9 2.66 -5.94 -8.93
N GLU A 10 3.60 -6.04 -7.99
CA GLU A 10 3.62 -7.08 -6.95
C GLU A 10 2.30 -7.12 -6.16
N ALA A 11 1.77 -5.95 -5.77
CA ALA A 11 0.50 -5.87 -5.05
C ALA A 11 -0.69 -6.37 -5.90
N VAL A 12 -0.70 -6.06 -7.20
CA VAL A 12 -1.74 -6.51 -8.13
C VAL A 12 -1.64 -8.03 -8.39
N GLU A 13 -0.43 -8.56 -8.58
CA GLU A 13 -0.22 -10.01 -8.76
C GLU A 13 -0.60 -10.79 -7.49
N ALA A 14 -0.22 -10.30 -6.31
CA ALA A 14 -0.67 -10.88 -5.04
C ALA A 14 -2.21 -10.84 -4.89
N ALA A 15 -2.86 -9.79 -5.39
CA ALA A 15 -4.32 -9.71 -5.42
C ALA A 15 -4.95 -10.77 -6.35
N LYS A 16 -4.35 -11.03 -7.51
CA LYS A 16 -4.80 -12.11 -8.41
C LYS A 16 -4.65 -13.48 -7.76
N ASP A 17 -3.53 -13.72 -7.09
CA ASP A 17 -3.30 -14.98 -6.39
C ASP A 17 -4.29 -15.16 -5.23
N LEU A 18 -4.59 -14.09 -4.49
CA LEU A 18 -5.60 -14.10 -3.44
C LEU A 18 -6.99 -14.44 -4.00
N ALA A 19 -7.37 -13.87 -5.15
CA ALA A 19 -8.64 -14.14 -5.80
C ALA A 19 -8.74 -15.61 -6.25
N ARG A 20 -7.66 -16.16 -6.84
CA ARG A 20 -7.56 -17.58 -7.22
C ARG A 20 -7.67 -18.52 -6.01
N GLN A 21 -6.88 -18.27 -4.96
CA GLN A 21 -6.89 -19.07 -3.73
C GLN A 21 -8.27 -19.11 -3.07
N ARG A 22 -9.00 -18.02 -3.14
CA ARG A 22 -10.35 -17.88 -2.60
C ARG A 22 -11.43 -18.38 -3.55
N ARG A 23 -11.07 -18.72 -4.79
CA ARG A 23 -11.99 -19.11 -5.87
C ARG A 23 -13.09 -18.05 -6.09
N HIS A 24 -12.69 -16.78 -6.12
CA HIS A 24 -13.63 -15.71 -6.42
C HIS A 24 -13.89 -15.61 -7.93
N ALA A 25 -15.10 -15.23 -8.31
CA ALA A 25 -15.52 -15.15 -9.71
C ALA A 25 -14.77 -14.06 -10.49
N LEU A 26 -14.46 -12.94 -9.82
CA LEU A 26 -13.80 -11.77 -10.41
C LEU A 26 -12.68 -11.25 -9.50
N LEU A 27 -11.67 -10.65 -10.12
CA LEU A 27 -10.70 -9.82 -9.43
C LEU A 27 -11.32 -8.45 -9.17
N GLU A 28 -11.58 -8.16 -7.92
CA GLU A 28 -12.26 -6.96 -7.45
C GLU A 28 -11.28 -5.97 -6.76
N PRO A 29 -11.62 -4.69 -6.63
CA PRO A 29 -10.87 -3.73 -5.81
C PRO A 29 -10.60 -4.22 -4.39
N HIS A 30 -11.47 -5.06 -3.84
CA HIS A 30 -11.31 -5.70 -2.54
C HIS A 30 -10.01 -6.50 -2.39
N HIS A 31 -9.61 -7.22 -3.43
CA HIS A 31 -8.38 -8.00 -3.44
C HIS A 31 -7.15 -7.11 -3.39
N VAL A 32 -7.11 -6.09 -4.26
CA VAL A 32 -5.99 -5.13 -4.32
C VAL A 32 -5.88 -4.35 -3.00
N ALA A 33 -7.01 -3.87 -2.46
CA ALA A 33 -7.02 -3.19 -1.17
C ALA A 33 -6.48 -4.10 -0.05
N THR A 34 -6.91 -5.36 -0.02
CA THR A 34 -6.45 -6.30 1.01
C THR A 34 -4.94 -6.55 0.94
N THR A 35 -4.38 -6.68 -0.26
CA THR A 35 -2.93 -6.90 -0.42
C THR A 35 -2.10 -5.67 -0.07
N LEU A 36 -2.60 -4.46 -0.34
CA LEU A 36 -1.92 -3.21 0.03
C LEU A 36 -1.74 -3.05 1.55
N PHE A 37 -2.62 -3.65 2.35
CA PHE A 37 -2.59 -3.58 3.82
C PHE A 37 -2.24 -4.92 4.48
N SER A 38 -1.68 -5.87 3.72
CA SER A 38 -1.36 -7.21 4.24
C SER A 38 -0.19 -7.25 5.22
N ASP A 39 0.71 -6.29 5.14
CA ASP A 39 1.91 -6.17 5.97
C ASP A 39 1.93 -4.77 6.62
N PRO A 40 2.20 -4.67 7.93
CA PRO A 40 2.28 -3.39 8.64
C PRO A 40 3.38 -2.45 8.13
N ASN A 41 4.39 -2.99 7.45
CA ASN A 41 5.53 -2.24 6.92
C ASN A 41 5.32 -1.71 5.49
N THR A 42 4.20 -2.02 4.86
CA THR A 42 3.90 -1.49 3.52
C THR A 42 3.71 0.03 3.55
N PHE A 43 3.96 0.67 2.40
CA PHE A 43 3.67 2.09 2.21
C PHE A 43 2.24 2.44 2.65
N SER A 44 1.25 1.66 2.21
CA SER A 44 -0.17 1.89 2.52
C SER A 44 -0.47 1.80 4.01
N SER A 45 0.10 0.81 4.71
CA SER A 45 -0.08 0.62 6.16
C SER A 45 0.53 1.78 6.96
N ARG A 46 1.72 2.25 6.58
CA ARG A 46 2.37 3.40 7.22
C ARG A 46 1.60 4.70 6.99
N VAL A 47 1.12 4.92 5.76
CA VAL A 47 0.29 6.08 5.44
C VAL A 47 -1.00 6.07 6.26
N LEU A 48 -1.66 4.91 6.37
CA LEU A 48 -2.86 4.77 7.19
C LEU A 48 -2.57 5.10 8.67
N LYS A 49 -1.47 4.59 9.22
CA LYS A 49 -1.02 4.88 10.58
C LYS A 49 -0.76 6.38 10.78
N SER A 50 -0.10 7.05 9.83
CA SER A 50 0.12 8.49 9.87
C SER A 50 -1.16 9.32 9.79
N ALA A 51 -2.21 8.77 9.20
CA ALA A 51 -3.55 9.33 9.16
C ALA A 51 -4.40 8.99 10.41
N GLY A 52 -3.81 8.35 11.42
CA GLY A 52 -4.48 7.98 12.67
C GLY A 52 -5.27 6.67 12.62
N GLY A 53 -5.12 5.88 11.55
CA GLY A 53 -5.81 4.60 11.39
C GLY A 53 -5.01 3.38 11.88
N ASP A 54 -5.71 2.28 12.10
CA ASP A 54 -5.16 0.97 12.47
C ASP A 54 -5.14 0.06 11.24
N ALA A 55 -3.94 -0.26 10.72
CA ALA A 55 -3.78 -1.08 9.53
C ALA A 55 -4.18 -2.55 9.76
N ALA A 56 -3.95 -3.09 10.96
CA ALA A 56 -4.35 -4.46 11.28
C ALA A 56 -5.88 -4.59 11.32
N LEU A 57 -6.55 -3.60 11.91
CA LEU A 57 -8.00 -3.55 11.95
C LEU A 57 -8.59 -3.36 10.54
N LEU A 58 -8.01 -2.46 9.74
CA LEU A 58 -8.43 -2.28 8.34
C LEU A 58 -8.29 -3.59 7.55
N HIS A 59 -7.16 -4.26 7.65
CA HIS A 59 -6.93 -5.53 6.96
C HIS A 59 -7.94 -6.61 7.41
N ALA A 60 -8.25 -6.68 8.71
CA ALA A 60 -9.26 -7.60 9.21
C ALA A 60 -10.66 -7.31 8.65
N GLU A 61 -11.06 -6.03 8.55
CA GLU A 61 -12.34 -5.63 7.96
C GLU A 61 -12.40 -5.93 6.45
N LEU A 62 -11.33 -5.63 5.71
CA LEU A 62 -11.23 -5.98 4.29
C LEU A 62 -11.36 -7.50 4.06
N ARG A 63 -10.74 -8.31 4.91
CA ARG A 63 -10.89 -9.78 4.84
C ARG A 63 -12.32 -10.25 5.13
N LYS A 64 -13.09 -9.54 5.95
CA LYS A 64 -14.52 -9.84 6.14
C LYS A 64 -15.33 -9.55 4.88
N GLU A 65 -15.06 -8.41 4.22
CA GLU A 65 -15.73 -8.07 2.96
C GLU A 65 -15.37 -9.06 1.85
N LEU A 66 -14.10 -9.49 1.74
CA LEU A 66 -13.68 -10.52 0.78
C LEU A 66 -14.50 -11.81 0.89
N ARG A 67 -14.87 -12.24 2.10
CA ARG A 67 -15.66 -13.47 2.28
C ARG A 67 -17.06 -13.39 1.69
N ARG A 68 -17.55 -12.19 1.40
CA ARG A 68 -18.88 -11.93 0.84
C ARG A 68 -18.89 -11.94 -0.68
N LEU A 69 -17.71 -11.93 -1.31
CA LEU A 69 -17.60 -11.92 -2.76
C LEU A 69 -18.08 -13.25 -3.36
N PRO A 70 -18.72 -13.21 -4.54
CA PRO A 70 -19.19 -14.41 -5.21
C PRO A 70 -18.02 -15.30 -5.61
N ARG A 71 -18.22 -16.60 -5.52
CA ARG A 71 -17.28 -17.62 -5.97
C ARG A 71 -17.51 -17.98 -7.43
N GLY A 72 -16.46 -18.41 -8.11
CA GLY A 72 -16.47 -18.90 -9.47
C GLY A 72 -15.57 -20.12 -9.63
N ASP A 73 -15.72 -20.81 -10.74
CA ASP A 73 -14.96 -22.04 -11.04
C ASP A 73 -13.79 -21.80 -12.02
N ASN A 74 -13.45 -20.55 -12.30
CA ASN A 74 -12.42 -20.22 -13.28
C ASN A 74 -11.03 -20.17 -12.67
N ASP A 75 -10.07 -20.92 -13.25
CA ASP A 75 -8.64 -20.80 -12.90
C ASP A 75 -8.06 -19.44 -13.31
N ASN A 76 -8.61 -18.82 -14.36
CA ASN A 76 -8.27 -17.47 -14.77
C ASN A 76 -9.35 -16.51 -14.29
N VAL A 77 -9.07 -15.80 -13.20
CA VAL A 77 -10.01 -14.83 -12.59
C VAL A 77 -9.98 -13.54 -13.41
N PRO A 78 -11.06 -13.20 -14.16
CA PRO A 78 -11.11 -11.97 -14.93
C PRO A 78 -11.25 -10.75 -14.02
N GLN A 79 -10.83 -9.59 -14.51
CA GLN A 79 -11.01 -8.33 -13.79
C GLN A 79 -12.47 -7.89 -13.83
N SER A 80 -12.95 -7.31 -12.74
CA SER A 80 -14.26 -6.68 -12.70
C SER A 80 -14.24 -5.33 -13.43
N ALA A 81 -15.40 -4.91 -13.93
CA ALA A 81 -15.57 -3.59 -14.56
C ALA A 81 -15.19 -2.45 -13.61
N ILE A 82 -15.44 -2.62 -12.30
CA ILE A 82 -15.09 -1.64 -11.26
C ILE A 82 -13.57 -1.50 -11.16
N LEU A 83 -12.83 -2.61 -11.15
CA LEU A 83 -11.37 -2.57 -11.10
C LEU A 83 -10.76 -1.99 -12.39
N GLU A 84 -11.35 -2.29 -13.55
CA GLU A 84 -10.94 -1.67 -14.81
C GLU A 84 -11.12 -0.14 -14.78
N ASP A 85 -12.22 0.35 -14.22
CA ASP A 85 -12.44 1.78 -14.06
C ASP A 85 -11.48 2.41 -13.07
N THR A 86 -11.10 1.71 -12.01
CA THR A 86 -10.04 2.12 -11.08
C THR A 86 -8.71 2.31 -11.83
N TYR A 87 -8.32 1.36 -12.68
CA TYR A 87 -7.11 1.48 -13.51
C TYR A 87 -7.19 2.61 -14.54
N LYS A 88 -8.35 2.87 -15.13
CA LYS A 88 -8.55 4.02 -16.03
C LYS A 88 -8.38 5.35 -15.28
N ARG A 89 -8.83 5.45 -14.01
CA ARG A 89 -8.60 6.63 -13.18
C ARG A 89 -7.10 6.87 -12.95
N ILE A 90 -6.35 5.82 -12.60
CA ILE A 90 -4.89 5.90 -12.43
C ILE A 90 -4.23 6.35 -13.74
N LEU A 91 -4.59 5.76 -14.87
CA LEU A 91 -4.00 6.08 -16.17
C LEU A 91 -4.16 7.56 -16.54
N ARG A 92 -5.27 8.19 -16.15
CA ARG A 92 -5.49 9.64 -16.36
C ARG A 92 -4.60 10.49 -15.47
N GLU A 93 -4.32 10.05 -14.24
CA GLU A 93 -3.50 10.79 -13.28
C GLU A 93 -2.01 10.73 -13.63
N VAL A 94 -1.51 9.57 -14.06
CA VAL A 94 -0.06 9.37 -14.27
C VAL A 94 0.49 10.05 -15.53
N SER A 95 -0.37 10.50 -16.46
CA SER A 95 0.02 11.31 -17.65
C SER A 95 1.28 10.82 -18.39
N GLY A 96 1.42 9.50 -18.56
CA GLY A 96 2.57 8.88 -19.24
C GLY A 96 3.70 8.38 -18.33
N SER A 97 3.64 8.65 -17.03
CA SER A 97 4.54 8.03 -16.03
C SER A 97 4.00 6.67 -15.57
N LYS A 98 4.76 5.97 -14.71
CA LYS A 98 4.31 4.70 -14.12
C LYS A 98 3.33 4.93 -12.97
N GLY A 99 2.31 4.08 -12.86
CA GLY A 99 1.42 4.04 -11.70
C GLY A 99 2.12 3.43 -10.49
N THR A 100 2.17 4.16 -9.39
CA THR A 100 2.78 3.73 -8.12
C THR A 100 1.76 3.15 -7.16
N VAL A 101 2.23 2.57 -6.04
CA VAL A 101 1.36 2.15 -4.93
C VAL A 101 0.50 3.31 -4.40
N ALA A 102 1.04 4.54 -4.37
CA ALA A 102 0.28 5.72 -3.97
C ALA A 102 -0.90 6.02 -4.92
N HIS A 103 -0.69 5.88 -6.24
CA HIS A 103 -1.76 6.03 -7.22
C HIS A 103 -2.83 4.93 -7.06
N LEU A 104 -2.41 3.66 -6.83
CA LEU A 104 -3.35 2.57 -6.53
C LEU A 104 -4.17 2.89 -5.28
N LEU A 105 -3.52 3.31 -4.19
CA LEU A 105 -4.20 3.64 -2.95
C LEU A 105 -5.20 4.78 -3.12
N ILE A 106 -4.81 5.89 -3.75
CA ILE A 106 -5.69 7.03 -4.00
C ILE A 106 -6.91 6.64 -4.84
N ALA A 107 -6.71 5.87 -5.91
CA ALA A 107 -7.81 5.43 -6.75
C ALA A 107 -8.77 4.49 -6.01
N LEU A 108 -8.25 3.57 -5.17
CA LEU A 108 -9.05 2.65 -4.37
C LEU A 108 -9.82 3.33 -3.23
N LEU A 109 -9.39 4.53 -2.78
CA LEU A 109 -10.15 5.31 -1.79
C LEU A 109 -11.55 5.70 -2.27
N ASP A 110 -11.75 5.75 -3.58
CA ASP A 110 -13.05 6.04 -4.19
C ASP A 110 -13.92 4.78 -4.39
N ASP A 111 -13.39 3.61 -4.10
CA ASP A 111 -14.08 2.33 -4.25
C ASP A 111 -14.67 1.83 -2.92
N GLU A 112 -15.75 1.06 -3.01
CA GLU A 112 -16.52 0.57 -1.85
C GLU A 112 -15.70 -0.08 -0.73
N PRO A 113 -14.70 -0.96 -1.01
CA PRO A 113 -14.03 -1.65 0.09
C PRO A 113 -13.34 -0.69 1.06
N LEU A 114 -12.65 0.33 0.57
CA LEU A 114 -11.97 1.29 1.43
C LEU A 114 -12.93 2.32 2.02
N LYS A 115 -13.92 2.80 1.26
CA LYS A 115 -14.97 3.69 1.79
C LYS A 115 -15.67 3.10 3.01
N LYS A 116 -15.92 1.80 2.98
CA LYS A 116 -16.62 1.10 4.05
C LYS A 116 -15.72 0.74 5.24
N CYS A 117 -14.46 0.36 4.97
CA CYS A 117 -13.58 -0.18 5.99
C CYS A 117 -12.71 0.87 6.69
N ILE A 118 -12.29 1.94 6.02
CA ILE A 118 -11.43 2.99 6.61
C ILE A 118 -12.07 3.65 7.84
N PRO A 119 -13.36 4.05 7.84
CA PRO A 119 -13.96 4.61 9.04
C PRO A 119 -13.94 3.68 10.25
N LYS A 120 -14.04 2.36 10.01
CA LYS A 120 -13.95 1.34 11.07
C LYS A 120 -12.54 1.18 11.62
N ALA A 121 -11.53 1.55 10.86
CA ALA A 121 -10.12 1.55 11.28
C ALA A 121 -9.72 2.81 12.06
N GLY A 122 -10.67 3.69 12.38
CA GLY A 122 -10.46 4.85 13.25
C GLY A 122 -9.98 6.11 12.56
N THR A 123 -10.06 6.20 11.22
CA THR A 123 -9.68 7.39 10.45
C THR A 123 -10.69 7.71 9.34
N THR A 124 -10.43 8.71 8.53
CA THR A 124 -11.31 9.14 7.44
C THR A 124 -10.63 8.95 6.08
N ILE A 125 -11.43 8.77 5.03
CA ILE A 125 -10.94 8.71 3.64
C ILE A 125 -10.08 9.93 3.29
N GLU A 126 -10.53 11.11 3.68
CA GLU A 126 -9.83 12.37 3.37
C GLU A 126 -8.48 12.49 4.09
N SER A 127 -8.42 12.05 5.35
CA SER A 127 -7.15 11.99 6.09
C SER A 127 -6.15 11.05 5.44
N VAL A 128 -6.60 9.87 4.98
CA VAL A 128 -5.75 8.91 4.26
C VAL A 128 -5.32 9.47 2.90
N ARG A 129 -6.23 10.11 2.17
CA ARG A 129 -5.92 10.76 0.88
C ARG A 129 -4.85 11.82 1.03
N THR A 130 -5.00 12.71 2.02
CA THR A 130 -4.04 13.78 2.31
C THR A 130 -2.68 13.21 2.72
N ALA A 131 -2.66 12.21 3.62
CA ALA A 131 -1.44 11.54 4.04
C ALA A 131 -0.73 10.84 2.87
N THR A 132 -1.49 10.18 1.98
CA THR A 132 -0.95 9.52 0.78
C THR A 132 -0.29 10.52 -0.16
N LYS A 133 -0.96 11.63 -0.46
CA LYS A 133 -0.41 12.70 -1.32
C LYS A 133 0.86 13.32 -0.71
N LYS A 134 0.86 13.56 0.61
CA LYS A 134 2.03 14.09 1.33
C LYS A 134 3.21 13.11 1.27
N ALA A 135 2.96 11.82 1.54
CA ALA A 135 4.00 10.80 1.49
C ALA A 135 4.54 10.58 0.08
N ALA A 136 3.69 10.55 -0.95
CA ALA A 136 4.10 10.43 -2.33
C ALA A 136 4.97 11.62 -2.79
N LYS A 137 4.59 12.84 -2.39
CA LYS A 137 5.39 14.06 -2.69
C LYS A 137 6.74 14.07 -1.98
N ALA A 138 6.81 13.59 -0.74
CA ALA A 138 8.06 13.50 0.02
C ALA A 138 9.01 12.44 -0.56
N ALA A 139 8.49 11.36 -1.15
CA ALA A 139 9.27 10.30 -1.78
C ALA A 139 9.90 10.69 -3.13
N GLY A 140 9.49 11.82 -3.74
CA GLY A 140 9.87 12.19 -5.11
C GLY A 140 9.12 11.33 -6.14
N VAL A 141 8.83 11.94 -7.29
CA VAL A 141 8.19 11.25 -8.42
C VAL A 141 9.24 10.32 -9.04
N ASP A 142 8.87 9.10 -9.34
CA ASP A 142 9.67 8.05 -10.00
C ASP A 142 10.52 7.17 -9.07
N ASP A 143 10.23 5.88 -9.05
CA ASP A 143 10.99 4.74 -8.47
C ASP A 143 11.51 4.90 -7.00
N ALA A 144 11.42 6.08 -6.43
CA ALA A 144 11.89 6.36 -5.07
C ALA A 144 11.08 5.63 -3.98
N SER A 145 9.93 5.03 -4.31
CA SER A 145 9.18 4.26 -3.31
C SER A 145 9.93 3.00 -2.85
N GLU A 146 10.73 2.38 -3.73
CA GLU A 146 11.55 1.22 -3.36
C GLU A 146 12.76 1.64 -2.52
N VAL A 147 13.44 2.72 -2.92
CA VAL A 147 14.60 3.27 -2.19
C VAL A 147 14.13 3.92 -0.88
N PHE A 148 13.00 4.61 -0.92
CA PHE A 148 12.43 5.27 0.25
C PHE A 148 11.87 4.28 1.28
N ASP A 149 11.29 3.17 0.83
CA ASP A 149 10.85 2.09 1.72
C ASP A 149 12.04 1.44 2.42
N ALA A 150 13.14 1.19 1.71
CA ALA A 150 14.37 0.69 2.28
C ALA A 150 15.01 1.72 3.24
N LEU A 151 15.17 2.97 2.82
CA LEU A 151 15.79 4.03 3.63
C LEU A 151 14.97 4.37 4.88
N ASN A 152 13.63 4.44 4.79
CA ASN A 152 12.80 4.70 5.96
C ASN A 152 12.74 3.52 6.92
N LEU A 153 12.75 2.29 6.42
CA LEU A 153 12.84 1.11 7.28
C LEU A 153 14.13 1.13 8.08
N TYR A 154 15.26 1.43 7.44
CA TYR A 154 16.55 1.56 8.12
C TYR A 154 16.61 2.78 9.04
N ALA A 155 16.04 3.92 8.64
CA ALA A 155 16.05 5.13 9.48
C ALA A 155 15.17 4.97 10.72
N ILE A 156 13.98 4.38 10.61
CA ILE A 156 13.10 4.10 11.76
C ILE A 156 13.75 3.08 12.67
N GLU A 157 14.32 2.00 12.14
CA GLU A 157 15.02 0.97 12.91
C GLU A 157 16.23 1.55 13.64
N LEU A 158 16.99 2.46 13.01
CA LEU A 158 18.14 3.13 13.63
C LEU A 158 17.72 4.09 14.73
N VAL A 159 16.62 4.84 14.54
CA VAL A 159 16.09 5.75 15.56
C VAL A 159 15.54 4.97 16.75
N GLU A 160 14.75 3.92 16.52
CA GLU A 160 14.24 3.06 17.59
C GLU A 160 15.39 2.36 18.35
N ARG A 161 16.43 1.91 17.66
CA ARG A 161 17.63 1.35 18.28
C ARG A 161 18.43 2.37 19.08
N ALA A 162 18.49 3.62 18.60
CA ALA A 162 19.13 4.72 19.32
C ALA A 162 18.37 5.07 20.60
N GLU A 163 17.03 5.17 20.53
CA GLU A 163 16.17 5.45 21.68
C GLU A 163 16.23 4.35 22.75
N HIS A 164 16.40 3.09 22.33
CA HIS A 164 16.53 1.95 23.24
C HIS A 164 17.98 1.64 23.67
N GLY A 165 18.95 2.50 23.30
CA GLY A 165 20.36 2.33 23.66
C GLY A 165 21.03 1.09 23.04
N ALA A 166 20.43 0.52 21.99
CA ALA A 166 20.87 -0.71 21.34
C ALA A 166 21.84 -0.49 20.16
N LEU A 167 22.36 0.73 19.99
CA LEU A 167 23.43 1.00 19.04
C LEU A 167 24.77 0.62 19.66
N ASP A 168 25.55 -0.17 18.93
CA ASP A 168 26.91 -0.47 19.34
C ASP A 168 27.72 0.83 19.51
N PRO A 169 28.41 1.03 20.62
CA PRO A 169 29.26 2.21 20.80
C PRO A 169 30.33 2.23 19.69
N VAL A 170 30.45 3.38 19.02
CA VAL A 170 31.47 3.59 17.98
C VAL A 170 32.84 3.63 18.67
N ILE A 171 33.42 2.46 18.88
CA ILE A 171 34.75 2.31 19.48
C ILE A 171 35.78 2.23 18.34
N GLY A 172 36.70 3.17 18.28
CA GLY A 172 37.91 3.09 17.45
C GLY A 172 37.86 3.85 16.13
N ARG A 173 36.89 4.76 15.87
CA ARG A 173 36.84 5.60 14.65
C ARG A 173 37.01 7.10 14.89
N ASP A 174 37.71 7.47 16.00
CA ASP A 174 37.92 8.87 16.37
C ASP A 174 38.63 9.71 15.28
N SER A 175 39.43 9.07 14.41
CA SER A 175 40.10 9.75 13.30
C SER A 175 39.21 10.07 12.11
N GLU A 176 38.07 9.38 11.95
CA GLU A 176 37.10 9.58 10.86
C GLU A 176 36.03 10.59 11.23
N ILE A 177 35.78 10.79 12.53
CA ILE A 177 34.75 11.72 13.04
C ILE A 177 35.26 13.17 13.07
N ARG A 178 36.59 13.42 13.00
CA ARG A 178 37.22 14.74 13.05
C ARG A 178 37.55 15.35 11.68
N ARG A 179 36.97 14.83 10.61
CA ARG A 179 37.08 15.43 9.26
C ARG A 179 35.77 16.17 8.86
#